data_cff3fabdab2eafad497b0ba313daeb01
#
_entry.id   cff3fabdab2eafad497b0ba313daeb01
#
_cell.length_a   1.000
_cell.length_b   1.000
_cell.length_c   1.000
_cell.angle_alpha   90.00
_cell.angle_beta   90.00
_cell.angle_gamma   90.00
#
_symmetry.space_group_name_H-M   'P 1'
#
loop_
_entity.id
_entity.type
_entity.pdbx_description
1 polymer ?
#
loop_
_entity_poly.entity_id
_entity_poly.type
_entity_poly.pdbx_seq_one_letter_code
_entity_poly.pdbx_strand_id
1 'polypeptide(L)'
;MAYTLTNLRDDIRNYTEVGSNVLSDAVLARIIQNAENKILRSIDTDQNVYYATSNLIIGNRYVTIPGDMRAIRYAQLEDAAGNQYYLEQRDTSFMAEYYSTPGTSAVDIPKYYANWDETYWVVAPTPDKTYAITLCYDKEPTSIITDT
;
A
#
# COMPACT_ATOMS: atom_id res chain seq x y z
N MET A 1 22.79 -4.28 -22.60
CA MET A 1 23.22 -3.23 -21.66
C MET A 1 21.95 -2.70 -20.99
N ALA A 2 21.96 -2.60 -19.67
CA ALA A 2 20.83 -1.99 -18.95
C ALA A 2 20.84 -0.47 -19.20
N TYR A 3 19.70 0.12 -19.49
CA TYR A 3 19.52 1.56 -19.64
C TYR A 3 19.53 2.19 -18.23
N THR A 4 20.42 3.13 -18.00
CA THR A 4 20.65 3.71 -16.67
C THR A 4 20.03 5.10 -16.53
N LEU A 5 19.88 5.59 -15.30
CA LEU A 5 19.45 6.96 -15.01
C LEU A 5 20.37 8.01 -15.67
N THR A 6 21.68 7.72 -15.70
CA THR A 6 22.66 8.60 -16.38
C THR A 6 22.37 8.68 -17.87
N ASN A 7 22.13 7.53 -18.52
CA ASN A 7 21.78 7.51 -19.96
C ASN A 7 20.50 8.32 -20.22
N LEU A 8 19.49 8.17 -19.37
CA LEU A 8 18.24 8.93 -19.50
C LEU A 8 18.47 10.44 -19.37
N ARG A 9 19.29 10.88 -18.43
CA ARG A 9 19.63 12.30 -18.26
C ARG A 9 20.38 12.86 -19.46
N ASP A 10 21.33 12.11 -19.98
CA ASP A 10 22.11 12.52 -21.15
C ASP A 10 21.25 12.58 -22.40
N ASP A 11 20.36 11.60 -22.62
CA ASP A 11 19.42 11.60 -23.72
C ASP A 11 18.45 12.78 -23.67
N ILE A 12 17.92 13.12 -22.49
CA ILE A 12 17.06 14.30 -22.33
C ILE A 12 17.82 15.58 -22.70
N ARG A 13 19.06 15.74 -22.23
CA ARG A 13 19.88 16.92 -22.55
C ARG A 13 20.20 16.98 -24.04
N ASN A 14 20.56 15.86 -24.64
CA ASN A 14 20.84 15.78 -26.05
C ASN A 14 19.60 16.09 -26.90
N TYR A 15 18.45 15.57 -26.54
CA TYR A 15 17.20 15.81 -27.26
C TYR A 15 16.72 17.27 -27.14
N THR A 16 16.91 17.88 -25.98
CA THR A 16 16.51 19.29 -25.74
C THR A 16 17.58 20.30 -26.20
N GLU A 17 18.78 19.83 -26.54
CA GLU A 17 19.96 20.68 -26.85
C GLU A 17 20.33 21.64 -25.72
N VAL A 18 20.05 21.26 -24.45
CA VAL A 18 20.25 22.10 -23.26
C VAL A 18 21.28 21.47 -22.32
N GLY A 19 22.33 22.23 -22.02
CA GLY A 19 23.40 21.77 -21.13
C GLY A 19 23.02 21.68 -19.66
N SER A 20 23.92 21.09 -18.87
CA SER A 20 23.75 20.88 -17.42
C SER A 20 23.68 22.16 -16.60
N ASN A 21 24.11 23.30 -17.14
CA ASN A 21 23.99 24.63 -16.52
C ASN A 21 22.53 25.12 -16.45
N VAL A 22 21.66 24.65 -17.33
CA VAL A 22 20.23 24.99 -17.37
C VAL A 22 19.40 23.83 -16.85
N LEU A 23 19.64 22.60 -17.37
CA LEU A 23 19.02 21.36 -16.91
C LEU A 23 19.96 20.64 -15.94
N SER A 24 20.03 21.13 -14.70
CA SER A 24 20.79 20.45 -13.63
C SER A 24 20.19 19.08 -13.29
N ASP A 25 20.98 18.20 -12.67
CA ASP A 25 20.53 16.87 -12.26
C ASP A 25 19.31 16.94 -11.28
N ALA A 26 19.27 17.96 -10.43
CA ALA A 26 18.16 18.19 -9.52
C ALA A 26 16.86 18.58 -10.24
N VAL A 27 16.96 19.34 -11.33
CA VAL A 27 15.81 19.71 -12.18
C VAL A 27 15.32 18.50 -12.94
N LEU A 28 16.24 17.73 -13.54
CA LEU A 28 15.91 16.49 -14.26
C LEU A 28 15.27 15.46 -13.34
N ALA A 29 15.79 15.28 -12.13
CA ALA A 29 15.18 14.36 -11.14
C ALA A 29 13.70 14.69 -10.90
N ARG A 30 13.34 15.97 -10.69
CA ARG A 30 11.95 16.38 -10.50
C ARG A 30 11.07 16.14 -11.73
N ILE A 31 11.61 16.40 -12.92
CA ILE A 31 10.89 16.16 -14.18
C ILE A 31 10.62 14.66 -14.36
N ILE A 32 11.64 13.83 -14.15
CA ILE A 32 11.53 12.37 -14.25
C ILE A 32 10.51 11.84 -13.23
N GLN A 33 10.59 12.27 -11.98
CA GLN A 33 9.64 11.85 -10.93
C GLN A 33 8.20 12.23 -11.27
N ASN A 34 7.97 13.44 -11.81
CA ASN A 34 6.65 13.86 -12.24
C ASN A 34 6.13 13.02 -13.41
N ALA A 35 7.00 12.65 -14.35
CA ALA A 35 6.66 11.79 -15.48
C ALA A 35 6.32 10.37 -15.01
N GLU A 36 7.13 9.79 -14.10
CA GLU A 36 6.85 8.49 -13.47
C GLU A 36 5.50 8.49 -12.78
N ASN A 37 5.23 9.49 -11.92
CA ASN A 37 3.94 9.61 -11.23
C ASN A 37 2.76 9.68 -12.19
N LYS A 38 2.92 10.38 -13.32
CA LYS A 38 1.87 10.47 -14.35
C LYS A 38 1.64 9.13 -15.04
N ILE A 39 2.70 8.43 -15.40
CA ILE A 39 2.63 7.10 -16.03
C ILE A 39 1.96 6.10 -15.08
N LEU A 40 2.43 6.04 -13.83
CA LEU A 40 1.96 5.10 -12.82
C LEU A 40 0.49 5.32 -12.41
N ARG A 41 -0.03 6.54 -12.54
CA ARG A 41 -1.45 6.82 -12.33
C ARG A 41 -2.32 6.39 -13.52
N SER A 42 -1.75 6.29 -14.70
CA SER A 42 -2.48 5.95 -15.93
C SER A 42 -2.41 4.47 -16.30
N ILE A 43 -1.43 3.74 -15.76
CA ILE A 43 -1.21 2.32 -16.09
C ILE A 43 -1.39 1.48 -14.82
N ASP A 44 -2.30 0.52 -14.89
CA ASP A 44 -2.43 -0.53 -13.88
C ASP A 44 -1.61 -1.75 -14.37
N THR A 45 -0.53 -2.07 -13.64
CA THR A 45 0.34 -3.19 -13.97
C THR A 45 0.44 -4.16 -12.82
N ASP A 46 0.37 -5.46 -13.11
CA ASP A 46 0.54 -6.51 -12.10
C ASP A 46 1.95 -6.56 -11.50
N GLN A 47 2.92 -5.85 -12.09
CA GLN A 47 4.28 -5.73 -11.54
C GLN A 47 4.33 -5.02 -10.18
N ASN A 48 3.32 -4.20 -9.89
CA ASN A 48 3.22 -3.45 -8.64
C ASN A 48 2.38 -4.17 -7.58
N VAL A 49 1.88 -5.38 -7.87
CA VAL A 49 1.15 -6.19 -6.89
C VAL A 49 2.11 -6.74 -5.85
N TYR A 50 1.83 -6.45 -4.60
CA TYR A 50 2.63 -6.89 -3.47
C TYR A 50 1.77 -7.55 -2.39
N TYR A 51 2.40 -8.44 -1.62
CA TYR A 51 1.75 -9.14 -0.52
C TYR A 51 2.47 -8.79 0.77
N ALA A 52 1.76 -8.19 1.72
CA ALA A 52 2.25 -7.99 3.08
C ALA A 52 1.54 -8.93 4.04
N THR A 53 2.30 -9.53 4.93
CA THR A 53 1.77 -10.40 5.98
C THR A 53 2.05 -9.79 7.35
N SER A 54 1.07 -9.91 8.25
CA SER A 54 1.16 -9.46 9.64
C SER A 54 0.29 -10.36 10.52
N ASN A 55 0.19 -10.06 11.81
CA ASN A 55 -0.67 -10.79 12.73
C ASN A 55 -1.66 -9.84 13.40
N LEU A 56 -2.93 -10.23 13.43
CA LEU A 56 -3.91 -9.65 14.33
C LEU A 56 -3.66 -10.16 15.74
N ILE A 57 -3.74 -9.27 16.70
CA ILE A 57 -3.55 -9.60 18.11
C ILE A 57 -4.92 -9.69 18.77
N ILE A 58 -5.10 -10.72 19.60
CA ILE A 58 -6.33 -10.87 20.39
C ILE A 58 -6.70 -9.58 21.12
N GLY A 59 -7.95 -9.17 21.01
CA GLY A 59 -8.47 -7.96 21.67
C GLY A 59 -8.04 -6.64 21.04
N ASN A 60 -7.17 -6.65 20.02
CA ASN A 60 -6.74 -5.46 19.30
C ASN A 60 -7.42 -5.41 17.92
N ARG A 61 -8.22 -4.38 17.71
CA ARG A 61 -8.95 -4.17 16.44
C ARG A 61 -8.19 -3.35 15.40
N TYR A 62 -7.00 -2.85 15.73
CA TYR A 62 -6.23 -1.99 14.83
C TYR A 62 -5.15 -2.78 14.11
N VAL A 63 -5.04 -2.55 12.82
CA VAL A 63 -4.07 -3.16 11.90
C VAL A 63 -3.28 -2.07 11.21
N THR A 64 -1.95 -2.17 11.26
CA THR A 64 -1.08 -1.21 10.58
C THR A 64 -1.16 -1.39 9.06
N ILE A 65 -1.30 -0.28 8.35
CA ILE A 65 -1.29 -0.21 6.89
C ILE A 65 0.16 -0.11 6.41
N PRO A 66 0.61 -0.88 5.39
CA PRO A 66 1.91 -0.66 4.77
C PRO A 66 2.01 0.77 4.23
N GLY A 67 3.12 1.48 4.57
CA GLY A 67 3.28 2.88 4.20
C GLY A 67 3.49 3.13 2.70
N ASP A 68 3.76 2.07 1.93
CA ASP A 68 3.94 2.09 0.48
C ASP A 68 2.69 1.57 -0.27
N MET A 69 1.58 1.36 0.44
CA MET A 69 0.33 0.91 -0.16
C MET A 69 -0.38 2.06 -0.88
N ARG A 70 -0.60 1.90 -2.19
CA ARG A 70 -1.37 2.84 -3.02
C ARG A 70 -2.86 2.49 -3.06
N ALA A 71 -3.16 1.21 -3.27
CA ALA A 71 -4.53 0.70 -3.33
C ALA A 71 -4.58 -0.75 -2.84
N ILE A 72 -5.62 -1.07 -2.08
CA ILE A 72 -5.86 -2.45 -1.64
C ILE A 72 -6.62 -3.22 -2.73
N ARG A 73 -6.20 -4.46 -3.00
CA ARG A 73 -6.95 -5.41 -3.85
C ARG A 73 -7.82 -6.32 -3.01
N TYR A 74 -7.26 -6.91 -1.95
CA TYR A 74 -8.01 -7.68 -0.95
C TYR A 74 -7.22 -7.85 0.34
N ALA A 75 -7.94 -8.15 1.40
CA ALA A 75 -7.41 -8.55 2.69
C ALA A 75 -7.99 -9.90 3.11
N GLN A 76 -7.14 -10.78 3.63
CA GLN A 76 -7.50 -12.15 3.99
C GLN A 76 -6.88 -12.52 5.33
N LEU A 77 -7.63 -13.22 6.15
CA LEU A 77 -7.16 -13.80 7.41
C LEU A 77 -6.92 -15.31 7.24
N GLU A 78 -6.00 -15.82 8.00
CA GLU A 78 -5.77 -17.25 8.16
C GLU A 78 -5.73 -17.61 9.64
N ASP A 79 -6.46 -18.64 10.03
CA ASP A 79 -6.44 -19.18 11.38
C ASP A 79 -5.30 -20.20 11.57
N ALA A 80 -5.09 -20.66 12.80
CA ALA A 80 -4.07 -21.63 13.13
C ALA A 80 -4.30 -23.03 12.48
N ALA A 81 -5.49 -23.30 11.96
CA ALA A 81 -5.83 -24.52 11.24
C ALA A 81 -5.64 -24.38 9.70
N GLY A 82 -5.27 -23.19 9.22
CA GLY A 82 -5.09 -22.90 7.79
C GLY A 82 -6.40 -22.53 7.08
N ASN A 83 -7.50 -22.28 7.81
CA ASN A 83 -8.72 -21.81 7.19
C ASN A 83 -8.58 -20.32 6.85
N GLN A 84 -9.01 -19.96 5.65
CA GLN A 84 -8.90 -18.61 5.14
C GLN A 84 -10.26 -17.89 5.17
N TYR A 85 -10.24 -16.63 5.60
CA TYR A 85 -11.42 -15.78 5.73
C TYR A 85 -11.17 -14.45 5.01
N TYR A 86 -12.05 -14.09 4.09
CA TYR A 86 -12.00 -12.82 3.38
C TYR A 86 -12.51 -11.69 4.26
N LEU A 87 -11.79 -10.56 4.29
CA LEU A 87 -12.23 -9.34 4.95
C LEU A 87 -12.94 -8.42 3.94
N GLU A 88 -14.18 -8.07 4.24
CA GLU A 88 -14.96 -7.13 3.43
C GLU A 88 -14.69 -5.69 3.87
N GLN A 89 -14.44 -4.80 2.92
CA GLN A 89 -14.29 -3.39 3.21
C GLN A 89 -15.64 -2.75 3.53
N ARG A 90 -15.69 -2.02 4.63
CA ARG A 90 -16.84 -1.23 5.06
C ARG A 90 -16.44 0.19 5.40
N ASP A 91 -17.43 1.06 5.60
CA ASP A 91 -17.22 2.42 6.06
C ASP A 91 -16.99 2.45 7.59
N THR A 92 -16.28 3.47 8.08
CA THR A 92 -16.09 3.72 9.51
C THR A 92 -17.41 3.98 10.24
N SER A 93 -18.40 4.56 9.57
CA SER A 93 -19.75 4.74 10.11
C SER A 93 -20.43 3.40 10.43
N PHE A 94 -20.29 2.40 9.55
CA PHE A 94 -20.75 1.05 9.79
C PHE A 94 -20.07 0.43 11.04
N MET A 95 -18.75 0.62 11.17
CA MET A 95 -18.01 0.13 12.34
C MET A 95 -18.48 0.81 13.63
N ALA A 96 -18.77 2.10 13.59
CA ALA A 96 -19.25 2.87 14.74
C ALA A 96 -20.67 2.46 15.16
N GLU A 97 -21.53 2.16 14.20
CA GLU A 97 -22.94 1.79 14.44
C GLU A 97 -23.06 0.35 14.99
N TYR A 98 -22.46 -0.61 14.28
CA TYR A 98 -22.66 -2.04 14.58
C TYR A 98 -21.62 -2.64 15.51
N TYR A 99 -20.44 -2.02 15.63
CA TYR A 99 -19.31 -2.48 16.43
C TYR A 99 -18.74 -1.37 17.32
N SER A 100 -19.62 -0.56 17.88
CA SER A 100 -19.28 0.62 18.69
C SER A 100 -18.50 0.30 19.96
N THR A 101 -18.69 -0.90 20.53
CA THR A 101 -18.02 -1.30 21.78
C THR A 101 -16.91 -2.30 21.47
N PRO A 102 -15.63 -1.86 21.47
CA PRO A 102 -14.49 -2.74 21.31
C PRO A 102 -14.21 -3.46 22.64
N GLY A 103 -15.11 -4.31 23.08
CA GLY A 103 -14.98 -5.00 24.34
C GLY A 103 -14.98 -6.51 24.18
N THR A 104 -14.68 -7.21 25.27
CA THR A 104 -14.62 -8.68 25.34
C THR A 104 -15.93 -9.39 24.99
N SER A 105 -17.04 -8.67 24.93
CA SER A 105 -18.36 -9.22 24.59
C SER A 105 -18.67 -9.26 23.09
N ALA A 106 -17.84 -8.64 22.25
CA ALA A 106 -18.01 -8.59 20.79
C ALA A 106 -16.77 -9.09 20.05
N VAL A 107 -16.10 -10.10 20.62
CA VAL A 107 -14.93 -10.74 20.02
C VAL A 107 -15.38 -11.95 19.19
N ASP A 108 -14.89 -12.05 17.97
CA ASP A 108 -15.15 -13.14 17.04
C ASP A 108 -14.09 -13.07 15.93
N ILE A 109 -14.18 -13.97 14.94
CA ILE A 109 -13.40 -13.90 13.73
C ILE A 109 -13.72 -12.59 12.99
N PRO A 110 -12.75 -11.72 12.71
CA PRO A 110 -12.99 -10.50 11.96
C PRO A 110 -13.53 -10.79 10.55
N LYS A 111 -14.54 -10.03 10.14
CA LYS A 111 -15.20 -10.15 8.82
C LYS A 111 -15.10 -8.89 8.00
N TYR A 112 -14.92 -7.76 8.67
CA TYR A 112 -14.92 -6.44 8.06
C TYR A 112 -13.67 -5.66 8.42
N TYR A 113 -13.25 -4.77 7.53
CA TYR A 113 -12.26 -3.74 7.83
C TYR A 113 -12.71 -2.38 7.30
N ALA A 114 -12.25 -1.31 7.93
CA ALA A 114 -12.47 0.05 7.48
C ALA A 114 -11.20 0.88 7.67
N ASN A 115 -11.02 1.91 6.85
CA ASN A 115 -9.94 2.87 7.01
C ASN A 115 -10.20 3.70 8.27
N TRP A 116 -9.31 3.63 9.26
CA TRP A 116 -9.38 4.46 10.45
C TRP A 116 -8.66 5.79 10.25
N ASP A 117 -7.42 5.70 9.81
CA ASP A 117 -6.56 6.83 9.45
C ASP A 117 -5.55 6.39 8.37
N GLU A 118 -4.53 7.21 8.09
CA GLU A 118 -3.48 6.89 7.10
C GLU A 118 -2.59 5.71 7.53
N THR A 119 -2.55 5.39 8.82
CA THR A 119 -1.64 4.39 9.41
C THR A 119 -2.35 3.09 9.77
N TYR A 120 -3.64 3.17 10.12
CA TYR A 120 -4.37 2.03 10.67
C TYR A 120 -5.69 1.78 9.97
N TRP A 121 -5.99 0.50 9.81
CA TRP A 121 -7.35 0.01 9.62
C TRP A 121 -7.93 -0.43 10.96
N VAL A 122 -9.24 -0.40 11.05
CA VAL A 122 -10.01 -1.03 12.11
C VAL A 122 -10.70 -2.26 11.56
N VAL A 123 -10.58 -3.39 12.27
CA VAL A 123 -11.27 -4.63 11.90
C VAL A 123 -12.44 -4.90 12.87
N ALA A 124 -13.45 -5.59 12.38
CA ALA A 124 -14.63 -5.97 13.17
C ALA A 124 -15.19 -7.32 12.73
N PRO A 125 -15.68 -8.13 13.68
CA PRO A 125 -15.54 -8.02 15.16
C PRO A 125 -14.08 -7.89 15.63
N THR A 126 -13.89 -7.52 16.90
CA THR A 126 -12.55 -7.54 17.51
C THR A 126 -12.03 -8.99 17.54
N PRO A 127 -10.76 -9.24 17.16
CA PRO A 127 -10.22 -10.59 17.10
C PRO A 127 -10.31 -11.35 18.44
N ASP A 128 -10.90 -12.55 18.43
CA ASP A 128 -10.98 -13.46 19.57
C ASP A 128 -9.70 -14.28 19.76
N LYS A 129 -8.86 -14.35 18.74
CA LYS A 129 -7.58 -15.07 18.69
C LYS A 129 -6.56 -14.27 17.87
N THR A 130 -5.34 -14.81 17.78
CA THR A 130 -4.35 -14.35 16.82
C THR A 130 -4.65 -14.97 15.46
N TYR A 131 -4.71 -14.14 14.42
CA TYR A 131 -4.87 -14.54 13.03
C TYR A 131 -3.72 -13.97 12.21
N ALA A 132 -3.20 -14.75 11.27
CA ALA A 132 -2.34 -14.17 10.24
C ALA A 132 -3.22 -13.35 9.28
N ILE A 133 -2.78 -12.14 8.93
CA ILE A 133 -3.43 -11.31 7.94
C ILE A 133 -2.51 -11.16 6.73
N THR A 134 -3.05 -11.39 5.55
CA THR A 134 -2.39 -11.16 4.26
C THR A 134 -3.12 -10.05 3.52
N LEU A 135 -2.38 -9.02 3.14
CA LEU A 135 -2.86 -7.90 2.34
C LEU A 135 -2.28 -8.02 0.94
N CYS A 136 -3.13 -8.08 -0.07
CA CYS A 136 -2.74 -7.94 -1.46
C CYS A 136 -3.04 -6.51 -1.90
N TYR A 137 -2.04 -5.77 -2.34
CA TYR A 137 -2.17 -4.36 -2.65
C TYR A 137 -1.25 -3.93 -3.79
N ASP A 138 -1.58 -2.81 -4.39
CA ASP A 138 -0.71 -2.13 -5.33
C ASP A 138 0.26 -1.25 -4.56
N LYS A 139 1.54 -1.59 -4.70
CA LYS A 139 2.64 -0.87 -4.06
C LYS A 139 2.99 0.38 -4.86
N GLU A 140 3.38 1.45 -4.18
CA GLU A 140 4.04 2.57 -4.83
C GLU A 140 5.42 2.11 -5.33
N PRO A 141 5.67 2.16 -6.66
CA PRO A 141 6.94 1.69 -7.20
C PRO A 141 8.09 2.60 -6.77
N THR A 142 9.25 2.00 -6.61
CA THR A 142 10.48 2.73 -6.32
C THR A 142 10.84 3.58 -7.54
N SER A 143 11.07 4.88 -7.34
CA SER A 143 11.47 5.77 -8.43
C SER A 143 12.85 5.38 -8.97
N ILE A 144 13.05 5.45 -10.30
CA ILE A 144 14.35 5.24 -10.94
C ILE A 144 15.43 6.21 -10.42
N ILE A 145 15.03 7.32 -9.81
CA ILE A 145 15.95 8.30 -9.22
C ILE A 145 16.64 7.75 -7.96
N THR A 146 15.96 6.86 -7.23
CA THR A 146 16.47 6.25 -5.98
C THR A 146 17.14 4.91 -6.19
N ASP A 147 17.04 4.35 -7.42
CA ASP A 147 17.67 3.09 -7.79
C ASP A 147 19.14 3.37 -8.16
N THR A 148 20.03 3.15 -7.17
CA THR A 148 21.50 3.34 -7.27
C THR A 148 22.23 2.01 -7.23
#